data_7c90d9947d840a88fcc4052e8dc86987
#
_entry.id   7c90d9947d840a88fcc4052e8dc86987
#
_cell.length_a   1.000
_cell.length_b   1.000
_cell.length_c   1.000
_cell.angle_alpha   90.00
_cell.angle_beta   90.00
_cell.angle_gamma   90.00
#
_symmetry.space_group_name_H-M   'P 1'
#
loop_
_entity.id
_entity.type
_entity.pdbx_description
1 polymer ?
#
loop_
_entity_poly.entity_id
_entity_poly.type
_entity_poly.pdbx_seq_one_letter_code
_entity_poly.pdbx_strand_id
1 'polypeptide(L)' 'MWSLKCDYYTKEFPTLEELIDDVMASGMDPNYEVTRDGRSIGETAVGFIQF' A
#
# COMPACT_ATOMS: atom_id res chain seq x y z
N MET A 1 -8.68 -2.97 7.75
CA MET A 1 -7.50 -3.65 7.19
C MET A 1 -7.01 -2.89 5.96
N TRP A 2 -5.76 -2.58 5.90
CA TRP A 2 -5.15 -1.92 4.76
C TRP A 2 -4.61 -2.96 3.80
N SER A 3 -4.68 -2.68 2.50
CA SER A 3 -4.19 -3.60 1.48
C SER A 3 -3.46 -2.82 0.40
N LEU A 4 -2.47 -3.48 -0.20
CA LEU A 4 -1.75 -2.95 -1.34
C LEU A 4 -2.02 -3.85 -2.54
N LYS A 5 -2.65 -3.30 -3.56
CA LYS A 5 -3.02 -4.06 -4.74
C LYS A 5 -1.85 -4.13 -5.70
N CYS A 6 -1.16 -5.26 -5.69
CA CYS A 6 0.00 -5.51 -6.56
C CYS A 6 -0.45 -6.12 -7.89
N ASP A 7 0.51 -6.35 -8.80
CA ASP A 7 0.20 -6.87 -10.15
C ASP A 7 -0.44 -8.25 -10.13
N TYR A 8 0.07 -9.14 -9.29
CA TYR A 8 -0.37 -10.54 -9.29
C TYR A 8 -1.02 -10.97 -7.98
N TYR A 9 -1.01 -10.13 -6.98
CA TYR A 9 -1.51 -10.48 -5.66
C TYR A 9 -1.84 -9.20 -4.88
N THR A 10 -2.51 -9.37 -3.75
CA THR A 10 -2.81 -8.27 -2.85
C THR A 10 -2.18 -8.58 -1.49
N LYS A 11 -1.40 -7.66 -0.96
CA LYS A 11 -0.83 -7.78 0.38
C LYS A 11 -1.71 -7.04 1.37
N GLU A 12 -1.95 -7.66 2.51
CA GLU A 12 -2.76 -7.07 3.56
C GLU A 12 -1.92 -6.71 4.77
N PHE A 13 -2.27 -5.61 5.41
CA PHE A 13 -1.54 -5.09 6.57
C PHE A 13 -2.56 -4.63 7.61
N PRO A 14 -2.27 -4.84 8.91
CA PRO A 14 -3.17 -4.39 9.97
C PRO A 14 -3.20 -2.87 10.12
N THR A 15 -2.11 -2.19 9.76
CA THR A 15 -2.03 -0.73 9.85
C THR A 15 -1.40 -0.15 8.60
N LEU A 16 -1.70 1.13 8.34
CA LEU A 16 -1.09 1.85 7.23
C LEU A 16 0.42 1.97 7.41
N GLU A 17 0.86 2.15 8.64
CA GLU A 17 2.28 2.28 8.96
C GLU A 17 3.06 1.04 8.52
N GLU A 18 2.53 -0.14 8.79
CA GLU A 18 3.17 -1.37 8.36
C GLU A 18 3.18 -1.52 6.84
N LEU A 19 2.12 -1.07 6.17
CA LEU A 19 2.07 -1.07 4.72
C LEU A 19 3.19 -0.20 4.14
N ILE A 20 3.32 1.02 4.65
CA ILE A 20 4.36 1.95 4.18
C ILE A 20 5.75 1.39 4.44
N ASP A 21 5.97 0.84 5.64
CA ASP A 21 7.26 0.24 5.99
C ASP A 21 7.62 -0.90 5.04
N ASP A 22 6.65 -1.74 4.68
CA ASP A 22 6.89 -2.85 3.78
C ASP A 22 7.28 -2.35 2.38
N VAL A 23 6.57 -1.36 1.88
CA VAL A 23 6.85 -0.78 0.57
C VAL A 23 8.27 -0.21 0.53
N MET A 24 8.65 0.52 1.56
CA MET A 24 9.97 1.13 1.63
C MET A 24 11.07 0.09 1.79
N ALA A 25 10.84 -0.93 2.60
CA ALA A 25 11.85 -1.95 2.88
C ALA A 25 12.05 -2.92 1.72
N SER A 26 10.97 -3.27 1.00
CA SER A 26 11.03 -4.25 -0.08
C SER A 26 11.38 -3.65 -1.43
N GLY A 27 11.41 -2.33 -1.55
CA GLY A 27 11.67 -1.66 -2.81
C GLY A 27 10.55 -1.84 -3.82
N MET A 28 9.32 -2.09 -3.36
CA MET A 28 8.19 -2.23 -4.24
C MET A 28 7.85 -0.92 -4.95
N ASP A 29 7.20 -1.06 -6.10
CA ASP A 29 6.71 0.10 -6.83
C ASP A 29 5.65 0.82 -5.98
N PRO A 30 5.89 2.09 -5.58
CA PRO A 30 4.93 2.81 -4.74
C PRO A 30 3.68 3.27 -5.48
N ASN A 31 3.60 3.01 -6.79
CA ASN A 31 2.42 3.37 -7.58
C ASN A 31 1.29 2.35 -7.47
N TYR A 32 1.47 1.28 -6.70
CA TYR A 32 0.39 0.34 -6.45
C TYR A 32 -0.71 1.00 -5.65
N GLU A 33 -1.95 0.68 -6.00
CA GLU A 33 -3.11 1.26 -5.34
C GLU A 33 -3.27 0.76 -3.90
N VAL A 34 -3.54 1.69 -3.00
CA VAL A 34 -3.84 1.38 -1.61
C VAL A 34 -5.35 1.25 -1.44
N THR A 35 -5.78 0.20 -0.76
CA THR A 35 -7.19 0.02 -0.44
C THR A 35 -7.36 -0.13 1.07
N ARG A 36 -8.52 0.24 1.57
CA ARG A 36 -8.87 0.12 2.98
C ARG A 36 -10.20 -0.61 3.09
N ASP A 37 -10.20 -1.72 3.82
CA ASP A 37 -11.40 -2.54 4.03
C ASP A 37 -12.07 -2.93 2.70
N GLY A 38 -11.24 -3.22 1.69
CA GLY A 38 -11.72 -3.64 0.39
C GLY A 38 -12.16 -2.50 -0.51
N ARG A 39 -11.98 -1.26 -0.09
CA ARG A 39 -12.40 -0.09 -0.88
C ARG A 39 -11.18 0.72 -1.32
N SER A 40 -11.19 1.12 -2.59
CA SER A 40 -10.17 2.03 -3.09
C SER A 40 -10.35 3.39 -2.45
N ILE A 41 -9.25 3.96 -1.96
CA ILE A 41 -9.27 5.29 -1.34
C ILE A 41 -8.81 6.38 -2.32
N GLY A 42 -8.56 5.98 -3.57
CA GLY A 42 -8.14 6.94 -4.59
C GLY A 42 -6.69 7.38 -4.46
N GLU A 43 -5.89 6.63 -3.68
CA GLU A 43 -4.49 6.97 -3.43
C GLU A 43 -3.61 5.77 -3.73
N THR A 44 -2.36 6.05 -4.10
CA THR A 44 -1.32 5.03 -4.20
C THR A 44 -0.39 5.17 -3.00
N ALA A 45 0.52 4.20 -2.84
CA ALA A 45 1.48 4.26 -1.74
C ALA A 45 2.34 5.52 -1.80
N VAL A 46 2.59 6.05 -2.99
CA VAL A 46 3.33 7.32 -3.17
C VAL A 46 2.70 8.45 -2.38
N GLY A 47 1.38 8.50 -2.32
CA GLY A 47 0.69 9.57 -1.61
C GLY A 47 0.94 9.59 -0.10
N PHE A 48 1.37 8.46 0.45
CA PHE A 48 1.65 8.33 1.88
C PHE A 48 3.15 8.40 2.18
N ILE A 49 4.00 8.20 1.18
CA ILE A 49 5.44 8.27 1.35
C ILE A 49 5.87 9.69 1.02
N GLN A 50 6.32 10.42 2.02
CA GLN A 50 6.75 11.82 1.85
C GLN A 50 8.25 11.86 1.61
N PHE A 51 8.65 12.50 0.56
CA PHE A 51 10.05 12.69 0.23
C PHE A 51 10.46 14.15 0.39
#